data_01f739e79449097ed6b14a58be59e1bc
#
_entry.id   01f739e79449097ed6b14a58be59e1bc
#
_cell.length_a   1.000
_cell.length_b   1.000
_cell.length_c   1.000
_cell.angle_alpha   90.00
_cell.angle_beta   90.00
_cell.angle_gamma   90.00
#
_symmetry.space_group_name_H-M   'P 1'
#
loop_
_entity.id
_entity.type
_entity.pdbx_description
1 polymer ?
#
loop_
_entity_poly.entity_id
_entity_poly.type
_entity_poly.pdbx_seq_one_letter_code
_entity_poly.pdbx_strand_id
1 'polypeptide(L)'
;LGVIKTPAEYGADVAVGEGQPLGLSLGFGGPYLGFMASKEAMMRKLPGRIVGETVDHNGKTGYVLTLQAREQHIRREKASSNICSNQALCALAVGVYLATMGNEGVRQAAILSMSKAHYFAEKLEEIGLTVCNQAEFFHEFVTRSEVDSDKILRALEEEGILGGYPL
;
A
#
# COMPACT_ATOMS: atom_id res chain seq x y z
N LEU A 1 -4.14 -0.21 -7.66
CA LEU A 1 -4.24 -1.57 -8.16
C LEU A 1 -5.70 -1.86 -8.56
N GLY A 2 -5.91 -2.79 -9.46
CA GLY A 2 -7.26 -3.21 -9.88
C GLY A 2 -7.78 -2.57 -11.18
N VAL A 3 -7.29 -1.40 -11.57
CA VAL A 3 -7.70 -0.71 -12.82
C VAL A 3 -6.54 -0.16 -13.64
N ILE A 4 -5.37 0.00 -13.07
CA ILE A 4 -4.17 0.46 -13.77
C ILE A 4 -3.19 -0.69 -13.99
N LYS A 5 -2.26 -0.51 -14.92
CA LYS A 5 -1.18 -1.48 -15.17
C LYS A 5 -0.43 -1.82 -13.89
N THR A 6 0.02 -3.05 -13.80
CA THR A 6 0.84 -3.50 -12.66
C THR A 6 2.26 -2.94 -12.74
N PRO A 7 2.98 -2.82 -11.61
CA PRO A 7 4.39 -2.40 -11.63
C PRO A 7 5.26 -3.23 -12.57
N ALA A 8 5.00 -4.54 -12.69
CA ALA A 8 5.71 -5.43 -13.61
C ALA A 8 5.50 -5.05 -15.09
N GLU A 9 4.29 -4.64 -15.47
CA GLU A 9 3.97 -4.17 -16.83
C GLU A 9 4.63 -2.83 -17.16
N TYR A 10 4.98 -2.04 -16.16
CA TYR A 10 5.82 -0.83 -16.29
C TYR A 10 7.34 -1.14 -16.30
N GLY A 11 7.74 -2.41 -16.16
CA GLY A 11 9.12 -2.84 -16.16
C GLY A 11 9.82 -2.73 -14.80
N ALA A 12 9.09 -2.49 -13.70
CA ALA A 12 9.67 -2.42 -12.36
C ALA A 12 10.34 -3.74 -11.95
N ASP A 13 11.50 -3.66 -11.30
CA ASP A 13 12.19 -4.82 -10.74
C ASP A 13 11.75 -5.12 -9.31
N VAL A 14 11.37 -4.08 -8.58
CA VAL A 14 10.87 -4.16 -7.21
C VAL A 14 9.65 -3.23 -7.10
N ALA A 15 8.60 -3.71 -6.46
CA ALA A 15 7.43 -2.93 -6.08
C ALA A 15 7.27 -2.94 -4.56
N VAL A 16 7.04 -1.80 -3.99
CA VAL A 16 6.76 -1.62 -2.56
C VAL A 16 5.47 -0.82 -2.40
N GLY A 17 4.78 -1.05 -1.32
CA GLY A 17 3.54 -0.32 -1.05
C GLY A 17 2.99 -0.61 0.34
N GLU A 18 1.85 -0.02 0.59
CA GLU A 18 1.10 -0.15 1.82
C GLU A 18 -0.26 -0.81 1.56
N GLY A 19 -0.56 -1.85 2.33
CA GLY A 19 -1.80 -2.62 2.23
C GLY A 19 -2.96 -2.10 3.08
N GLN A 20 -2.77 -1.01 3.83
CA GLN A 20 -3.81 -0.46 4.69
C GLN A 20 -5.15 -0.23 3.95
N PRO A 21 -5.20 0.30 2.71
CA PRO A 21 -6.46 0.51 1.99
C PRO A 21 -7.21 -0.78 1.66
N LEU A 22 -6.61 -1.94 1.86
CA LEU A 22 -7.19 -3.26 1.58
C LEU A 22 -7.87 -3.84 2.84
N GLY A 23 -8.79 -3.07 3.44
CA GLY A 23 -9.65 -3.52 4.53
C GLY A 23 -9.13 -3.27 5.94
N LEU A 24 -8.06 -2.52 6.13
CA LEU A 24 -7.62 -2.06 7.44
C LEU A 24 -8.17 -0.65 7.73
N SER A 25 -8.57 -0.42 8.97
CA SER A 25 -8.99 0.92 9.41
C SER A 25 -7.82 1.89 9.48
N LEU A 26 -8.12 3.20 9.42
CA LEU A 26 -7.13 4.24 9.69
C LEU A 26 -6.72 4.18 11.17
N GLY A 27 -5.47 3.84 11.43
CA GLY A 27 -4.95 3.59 12.77
C GLY A 27 -4.13 4.75 13.36
N PHE A 28 -3.91 5.85 12.63
CA PHE A 28 -3.17 7.05 13.08
C PHE A 28 -1.88 6.70 13.85
N GLY A 29 -1.02 5.87 13.26
CA GLY A 29 0.19 5.35 13.89
C GLY A 29 0.06 3.93 14.44
N GLY A 30 -1.07 3.27 14.26
CA GLY A 30 -1.27 1.85 14.54
C GLY A 30 -0.57 0.94 13.51
N PRO A 31 -0.73 -0.38 13.62
CA PRO A 31 -0.10 -1.31 12.70
C PRO A 31 -0.74 -1.22 11.31
N TYR A 32 0.09 -1.07 10.29
CA TYR A 32 -0.27 -1.16 8.89
C TYR A 32 0.39 -2.38 8.24
N LEU A 33 0.32 -2.50 6.92
CA LEU A 33 0.85 -3.65 6.20
C LEU A 33 1.71 -3.20 5.02
N GLY A 34 3.00 -2.94 5.26
CA GLY A 34 3.97 -2.78 4.18
C GLY A 34 4.12 -4.08 3.39
N PHE A 35 4.16 -4.00 2.07
CA PHE A 35 4.45 -5.14 1.21
C PHE A 35 5.62 -4.85 0.27
N MET A 36 6.31 -5.89 -0.13
CA MET A 36 7.37 -5.84 -1.13
C MET A 36 7.25 -7.03 -2.06
N ALA A 37 7.31 -6.76 -3.36
CA ALA A 37 7.39 -7.77 -4.41
C ALA A 37 8.61 -7.50 -5.29
N SER A 38 9.23 -8.54 -5.82
CA SER A 38 10.37 -8.40 -6.71
C SER A 38 10.37 -9.47 -7.80
N LYS A 39 11.15 -9.24 -8.87
CA LYS A 39 11.46 -10.29 -9.83
C LYS A 39 12.19 -11.46 -9.16
N GLU A 40 12.00 -12.67 -9.66
CA GLU A 40 12.59 -13.89 -9.11
C GLU A 40 14.11 -13.82 -8.95
N ALA A 41 14.80 -13.21 -9.91
CA ALA A 41 16.25 -13.00 -9.85
C ALA A 41 16.73 -12.23 -8.60
N MET A 42 15.85 -11.46 -7.97
CA MET A 42 16.13 -10.67 -6.76
C MET A 42 15.63 -11.33 -5.47
N MET A 43 14.94 -12.47 -5.55
CA MET A 43 14.33 -13.16 -4.41
C MET A 43 15.31 -13.36 -3.23
N ARG A 44 16.57 -13.72 -3.50
CA ARG A 44 17.59 -13.92 -2.47
C ARG A 44 18.06 -12.63 -1.81
N LYS A 45 17.72 -11.46 -2.38
CA LYS A 45 18.06 -10.13 -1.85
C LYS A 45 16.90 -9.51 -1.05
N LEU A 46 15.70 -10.09 -1.14
CA LEU A 46 14.57 -9.63 -0.34
C LEU A 46 14.88 -9.76 1.16
N PRO A 47 14.49 -8.80 1.99
CA PRO A 47 14.53 -8.93 3.44
C PRO A 47 13.48 -9.93 3.94
N GLY A 48 13.65 -10.43 5.15
CA GLY A 48 12.71 -11.33 5.79
C GLY A 48 12.79 -12.78 5.31
N ARG A 49 11.87 -13.58 5.79
CA ARG A 49 11.77 -15.01 5.49
C ARG A 49 10.80 -15.24 4.34
N ILE A 50 11.06 -16.27 3.55
CA ILE A 50 10.16 -16.68 2.46
C ILE A 50 9.61 -18.06 2.79
N VAL A 51 8.30 -18.20 2.70
CA VAL A 51 7.62 -19.49 2.87
C VAL A 51 7.71 -20.27 1.57
N GLY A 52 8.21 -21.50 1.65
CA GLY A 52 8.25 -22.44 0.53
C GLY A 52 7.19 -23.54 0.70
N GLU A 53 6.57 -23.92 -0.38
CA GLU A 53 5.70 -25.09 -0.43
C GLU A 53 6.55 -26.37 -0.56
N THR A 54 6.16 -27.41 0.14
CA THR A 54 6.79 -28.71 0.13
C THR A 54 5.75 -29.80 0.41
N VAL A 55 6.16 -31.05 0.46
CA VAL A 55 5.31 -32.17 0.88
C VAL A 55 5.90 -32.88 2.08
N ASP A 56 5.07 -33.37 2.98
CA ASP A 56 5.49 -34.19 4.10
C ASP A 56 5.80 -35.64 3.65
N HIS A 57 6.21 -36.48 4.58
CA HIS A 57 6.54 -37.91 4.31
C HIS A 57 5.35 -38.75 3.81
N ASN A 58 4.11 -38.27 3.97
CA ASN A 58 2.89 -38.89 3.47
C ASN A 58 2.44 -38.29 2.13
N GLY A 59 3.22 -37.36 1.55
CA GLY A 59 2.86 -36.67 0.32
C GLY A 59 1.83 -35.56 0.47
N LYS A 60 1.52 -35.14 1.71
CA LYS A 60 0.60 -34.02 1.99
C LYS A 60 1.33 -32.68 1.86
N THR A 61 0.74 -31.74 1.16
CA THR A 61 1.25 -30.37 1.04
C THR A 61 1.45 -29.72 2.41
N GLY A 62 2.60 -29.13 2.61
CA GLY A 62 2.99 -28.35 3.78
C GLY A 62 3.80 -27.14 3.40
N TYR A 63 4.05 -26.26 4.38
CA TYR A 63 4.78 -25.02 4.19
C TYR A 63 5.91 -24.90 5.19
N VAL A 64 7.08 -24.45 4.73
CA VAL A 64 8.27 -24.29 5.55
C VAL A 64 8.89 -22.90 5.33
N LEU A 65 9.55 -22.39 6.38
CA LEU A 65 10.34 -21.17 6.27
C LEU A 65 11.65 -21.47 5.55
N THR A 66 11.93 -20.71 4.50
CA THR A 66 13.15 -20.82 3.71
C THR A 66 14.00 -19.56 3.80
N LEU A 67 15.23 -19.60 3.28
CA LEU A 67 16.17 -18.49 3.21
C LEU A 67 16.46 -17.81 4.56
N GLN A 68 16.38 -18.55 5.67
CA GLN A 68 16.58 -18.05 7.03
C GLN A 68 18.05 -17.69 7.33
N ALA A 69 19.01 -18.24 6.58
CA ALA A 69 20.45 -18.07 6.84
C ALA A 69 20.92 -16.61 6.80
N ARG A 70 20.13 -15.68 6.27
CA ARG A 70 20.42 -14.24 6.22
C ARG A 70 19.79 -13.43 7.34
N GLU A 71 19.05 -14.08 8.22
CA GLU A 71 18.33 -13.47 9.33
C GLU A 71 19.26 -13.16 10.53
N GLN A 72 18.88 -12.17 11.32
CA GLN A 72 19.64 -11.67 12.46
C GLN A 72 19.95 -12.75 13.50
N HIS A 73 19.02 -13.65 13.80
CA HIS A 73 19.21 -14.72 14.77
C HIS A 73 20.27 -15.76 14.36
N ILE A 74 20.63 -15.82 13.06
CA ILE A 74 21.69 -16.67 12.53
C ILE A 74 22.97 -15.87 12.25
N ARG A 75 22.84 -14.76 11.51
CA ARG A 75 23.98 -13.98 11.02
C ARG A 75 24.46 -12.90 11.98
N ARG A 76 23.66 -12.56 13.00
CA ARG A 76 23.95 -11.51 13.98
C ARG A 76 24.26 -10.18 13.29
N GLU A 77 25.43 -9.60 13.53
CA GLU A 77 25.90 -8.33 12.94
C GLU A 77 26.08 -8.39 11.41
N LYS A 78 26.14 -9.57 10.83
CA LYS A 78 26.28 -9.80 9.38
C LYS A 78 24.94 -10.06 8.68
N ALA A 79 23.82 -9.88 9.39
CA ALA A 79 22.50 -10.05 8.80
C ALA A 79 22.25 -9.02 7.69
N SER A 80 21.65 -9.44 6.59
CA SER A 80 21.24 -8.54 5.51
C SER A 80 19.96 -7.74 5.85
N SER A 81 19.24 -8.16 6.89
CA SER A 81 18.03 -7.51 7.39
C SER A 81 17.91 -7.69 8.90
N ASN A 82 17.42 -6.67 9.58
CA ASN A 82 17.11 -6.68 11.00
C ASN A 82 15.58 -6.79 11.27
N ILE A 83 14.82 -7.29 10.30
CA ILE A 83 13.38 -7.53 10.47
C ILE A 83 13.19 -8.58 11.57
N CYS A 84 12.55 -8.17 12.67
CA CYS A 84 12.27 -9.02 13.82
C CYS A 84 10.80 -9.42 13.89
N SER A 85 9.92 -8.41 13.89
CA SER A 85 8.47 -8.59 13.93
C SER A 85 7.86 -8.31 12.55
N ASN A 86 6.66 -8.82 12.32
CA ASN A 86 5.90 -8.59 11.09
C ASN A 86 4.46 -8.22 11.45
N GLN A 87 3.66 -7.94 10.43
CA GLN A 87 2.25 -7.57 10.55
C GLN A 87 1.35 -8.73 10.07
N ALA A 88 1.59 -9.94 10.58
CA ALA A 88 0.87 -11.14 10.14
C ALA A 88 -0.64 -11.03 10.32
N LEU A 89 -1.12 -10.42 11.40
CA LEU A 89 -2.55 -10.20 11.62
C LEU A 89 -3.15 -9.25 10.59
N CYS A 90 -2.45 -8.16 10.26
CA CYS A 90 -2.87 -7.25 9.19
C CYS A 90 -2.86 -7.96 7.84
N ALA A 91 -1.87 -8.78 7.56
CA ALA A 91 -1.81 -9.59 6.34
C ALA A 91 -3.00 -10.56 6.24
N LEU A 92 -3.39 -11.20 7.35
CA LEU A 92 -4.57 -12.06 7.42
C LEU A 92 -5.85 -11.25 7.13
N ALA A 93 -6.03 -10.09 7.76
CA ALA A 93 -7.18 -9.22 7.54
C ALA A 93 -7.30 -8.79 6.06
N VAL A 94 -6.18 -8.38 5.46
CA VAL A 94 -6.11 -8.05 4.02
C VAL A 94 -6.44 -9.28 3.16
N GLY A 95 -5.95 -10.46 3.50
CA GLY A 95 -6.28 -11.71 2.81
C GLY A 95 -7.78 -12.01 2.83
N VAL A 96 -8.42 -11.87 3.99
CA VAL A 96 -9.88 -12.02 4.14
C VAL A 96 -10.65 -10.97 3.33
N TYR A 97 -10.22 -9.71 3.39
CA TYR A 97 -10.80 -8.64 2.59
C TYR A 97 -10.75 -8.96 1.09
N LEU A 98 -9.58 -9.33 0.57
CA LEU A 98 -9.41 -9.65 -0.85
C LEU A 98 -10.24 -10.87 -1.28
N ALA A 99 -10.32 -11.90 -0.42
CA ALA A 99 -11.14 -13.08 -0.68
C ALA A 99 -12.64 -12.75 -0.69
N THR A 100 -13.09 -11.86 0.19
CA THR A 100 -14.48 -11.42 0.30
C THR A 100 -14.90 -10.52 -0.86
N MET A 101 -14.07 -9.54 -1.19
CA MET A 101 -14.32 -8.59 -2.28
C MET A 101 -14.24 -9.26 -3.65
N GLY A 102 -13.36 -10.23 -3.80
CA GLY A 102 -13.05 -10.84 -5.08
C GLY A 102 -12.49 -9.84 -6.10
N ASN A 103 -12.27 -10.29 -7.31
CA ASN A 103 -11.70 -9.44 -8.36
C ASN A 103 -12.60 -8.24 -8.70
N GLU A 104 -13.89 -8.48 -8.83
CA GLU A 104 -14.85 -7.42 -9.19
C GLU A 104 -15.00 -6.39 -8.08
N GLY A 105 -15.09 -6.80 -6.81
CA GLY A 105 -15.20 -5.87 -5.69
C GLY A 105 -13.98 -4.97 -5.53
N VAL A 106 -12.77 -5.51 -5.69
CA VAL A 106 -11.52 -4.72 -5.68
C VAL A 106 -11.49 -3.74 -6.86
N ARG A 107 -11.90 -4.19 -8.05
CA ARG A 107 -12.01 -3.33 -9.24
C ARG A 107 -13.01 -2.19 -9.03
N GLN A 108 -14.18 -2.47 -8.53
CA GLN A 108 -15.23 -1.48 -8.24
C GLN A 108 -14.76 -0.45 -7.19
N ALA A 109 -14.11 -0.88 -6.12
CA ALA A 109 -13.56 0.03 -5.12
C ALA A 109 -12.52 0.98 -5.74
N ALA A 110 -11.65 0.47 -6.62
CA ALA A 110 -10.66 1.29 -7.32
C ALA A 110 -11.31 2.31 -8.27
N ILE A 111 -12.31 1.91 -9.06
CA ILE A 111 -13.05 2.80 -9.96
C ILE A 111 -13.75 3.90 -9.18
N LEU A 112 -14.44 3.56 -8.09
CA LEU A 112 -15.14 4.53 -7.26
C LEU A 112 -14.17 5.53 -6.60
N SER A 113 -13.01 5.06 -6.14
CA SER A 113 -11.98 5.92 -5.56
C SER A 113 -11.47 6.94 -6.60
N MET A 114 -11.12 6.46 -7.79
CA MET A 114 -10.67 7.32 -8.89
C MET A 114 -11.75 8.33 -9.30
N SER A 115 -12.98 7.88 -9.56
CA SER A 115 -14.09 8.74 -9.97
C SER A 115 -14.39 9.85 -8.95
N LYS A 116 -14.39 9.50 -7.65
CA LYS A 116 -14.63 10.49 -6.58
C LYS A 116 -13.49 11.49 -6.44
N ALA A 117 -12.24 11.07 -6.63
CA ALA A 117 -11.10 11.97 -6.58
C ALA A 117 -11.14 12.99 -7.73
N HIS A 118 -11.45 12.54 -8.95
CA HIS A 118 -11.58 13.42 -10.09
C HIS A 118 -12.77 14.40 -9.92
N TYR A 119 -13.92 13.90 -9.48
CA TYR A 119 -15.06 14.77 -9.14
C TYR A 119 -14.69 15.82 -8.09
N PHE A 120 -13.94 15.42 -7.05
CA PHE A 120 -13.50 16.34 -6.01
C PHE A 120 -12.51 17.38 -6.55
N ALA A 121 -11.58 16.99 -7.41
CA ALA A 121 -10.67 17.90 -8.08
C ALA A 121 -11.43 18.97 -8.89
N GLU A 122 -12.42 18.56 -9.70
CA GLU A 122 -13.28 19.50 -10.43
C GLU A 122 -14.00 20.47 -9.50
N LYS A 123 -14.56 20.00 -8.38
CA LYS A 123 -15.24 20.87 -7.41
C LYS A 123 -14.30 21.87 -6.72
N LEU A 124 -13.05 21.50 -6.49
CA LEU A 124 -12.05 22.42 -5.96
C LEU A 124 -11.66 23.48 -7.00
N GLU A 125 -11.60 23.15 -8.27
CA GLU A 125 -11.36 24.12 -9.34
C GLU A 125 -12.53 25.11 -9.48
N GLU A 126 -13.77 24.65 -9.35
CA GLU A 126 -14.97 25.53 -9.37
C GLU A 126 -14.93 26.61 -8.28
N ILE A 127 -14.28 26.36 -7.14
CA ILE A 127 -14.15 27.32 -6.04
C ILE A 127 -12.81 28.09 -6.06
N GLY A 128 -12.03 27.96 -7.13
CA GLY A 128 -10.84 28.75 -7.39
C GLY A 128 -9.50 28.15 -6.95
N LEU A 129 -9.45 26.86 -6.56
CA LEU A 129 -8.18 26.18 -6.42
C LEU A 129 -7.68 25.70 -7.78
N THR A 130 -6.37 25.58 -7.93
CA THR A 130 -5.76 25.07 -9.15
C THR A 130 -5.21 23.67 -8.94
N VAL A 131 -5.67 22.69 -9.71
CA VAL A 131 -5.08 21.33 -9.72
C VAL A 131 -3.72 21.40 -10.41
N CYS A 132 -2.66 20.98 -9.69
CA CYS A 132 -1.27 21.09 -10.13
C CYS A 132 -0.79 19.90 -10.98
N ASN A 133 -1.53 18.81 -11.00
CA ASN A 133 -1.17 17.62 -11.74
C ASN A 133 -1.21 17.88 -13.24
N GLN A 134 -0.09 17.68 -13.94
CA GLN A 134 0.01 17.82 -15.41
C GLN A 134 -0.38 16.54 -16.14
N ALA A 135 -0.33 15.41 -15.47
CA ALA A 135 -0.70 14.10 -16.00
C ALA A 135 -1.93 13.56 -15.26
N GLU A 136 -2.56 12.56 -15.85
CA GLU A 136 -3.64 11.84 -15.19
C GLU A 136 -3.16 11.25 -13.86
N PHE A 137 -4.04 11.26 -12.86
CA PHE A 137 -3.79 10.72 -11.54
C PHE A 137 -4.86 9.67 -11.17
N PHE A 138 -4.55 8.80 -10.23
CA PHE A 138 -5.51 7.80 -9.78
C PHE A 138 -6.49 8.39 -8.76
N HIS A 139 -6.02 8.69 -7.53
CA HIS A 139 -6.87 9.25 -6.48
C HIS A 139 -6.13 10.26 -5.59
N GLU A 140 -4.89 10.55 -5.90
CA GLU A 140 -4.10 11.56 -5.19
C GLU A 140 -3.75 12.70 -6.15
N PHE A 141 -3.98 13.93 -5.72
CA PHE A 141 -3.68 15.11 -6.49
C PHE A 141 -3.30 16.27 -5.58
N VAL A 142 -2.64 17.25 -6.15
CA VAL A 142 -2.18 18.45 -5.47
C VAL A 142 -2.94 19.65 -5.98
N THR A 143 -3.38 20.50 -5.07
CA THR A 143 -4.00 21.79 -5.41
C THR A 143 -3.15 22.95 -4.89
N ARG A 144 -3.23 24.07 -5.60
CA ARG A 144 -2.67 25.34 -5.18
C ARG A 144 -3.79 26.32 -4.88
N SER A 145 -3.61 27.08 -3.80
CA SER A 145 -4.47 28.21 -3.41
C SER A 145 -3.63 29.47 -3.26
N GLU A 146 -4.23 30.63 -3.42
CA GLU A 146 -3.63 31.92 -3.01
C GLU A 146 -3.71 32.12 -1.49
N VAL A 147 -4.60 31.41 -0.83
CA VAL A 147 -4.72 31.39 0.63
C VAL A 147 -3.72 30.38 1.18
N ASP A 148 -3.05 30.78 2.25
CA ASP A 148 -2.13 29.91 2.99
C ASP A 148 -2.79 28.60 3.42
N SER A 149 -2.12 27.47 3.12
CA SER A 149 -2.66 26.13 3.36
C SER A 149 -2.97 25.87 4.83
N ASP A 150 -2.14 26.38 5.76
CA ASP A 150 -2.38 26.19 7.19
C ASP A 150 -3.66 26.89 7.66
N LYS A 151 -4.00 28.04 7.06
CA LYS A 151 -5.26 28.73 7.37
C LYS A 151 -6.47 27.94 6.88
N ILE A 152 -6.38 27.38 5.67
CA ILE A 152 -7.43 26.53 5.11
C ILE A 152 -7.63 25.30 5.99
N LEU A 153 -6.53 24.61 6.35
CA LEU A 153 -6.59 23.39 7.15
C LEU A 153 -7.15 23.64 8.55
N ARG A 154 -6.78 24.76 9.21
CA ARG A 154 -7.36 25.12 10.51
C ARG A 154 -8.85 25.41 10.42
N ALA A 155 -9.28 26.14 9.40
CA ALA A 155 -10.71 26.41 9.22
C ALA A 155 -11.51 25.12 8.97
N LEU A 156 -10.95 24.15 8.23
CA LEU A 156 -11.55 22.85 8.03
C LEU A 156 -11.57 22.02 9.33
N GLU A 157 -10.52 22.09 10.14
CA GLU A 157 -10.45 21.42 11.44
C GLU A 157 -11.52 21.93 12.41
N GLU A 158 -11.81 23.23 12.43
CA GLU A 158 -12.91 23.84 13.21
C GLU A 158 -14.27 23.26 12.81
N GLU A 159 -14.42 22.84 11.55
CA GLU A 159 -15.61 22.14 11.03
C GLU A 159 -15.53 20.60 11.17
N GLY A 160 -14.50 20.08 11.83
CA GLY A 160 -14.29 18.63 12.02
C GLY A 160 -13.81 17.90 10.78
N ILE A 161 -13.20 18.59 9.82
CA ILE A 161 -12.72 18.04 8.54
C ILE A 161 -11.19 18.03 8.53
N LEU A 162 -10.59 16.86 8.33
CA LEU A 162 -9.16 16.73 8.02
C LEU A 162 -8.96 16.96 6.51
N GLY A 163 -8.48 18.14 6.14
CA GLY A 163 -8.52 18.67 4.78
C GLY A 163 -7.39 18.23 3.84
N GLY A 164 -6.42 17.47 4.31
CA GLY A 164 -5.28 17.05 3.52
C GLY A 164 -3.95 17.34 4.20
N TYR A 165 -2.87 17.42 3.41
CA TYR A 165 -1.50 17.64 3.89
C TYR A 165 -0.88 18.86 3.20
N PRO A 166 -0.30 19.82 3.92
CA PRO A 166 0.42 20.95 3.33
C PRO A 166 1.77 20.47 2.78
N LEU A 167 2.12 20.95 1.58
CA LEU A 167 3.37 20.64 0.87
C LEU A 167 4.32 21.84 0.91
#